data_334a0a91c746d798f0175a46a811d7e0
#
_entry.id   334a0a91c746d798f0175a46a811d7e0
#
_cell.length_a   1.000
_cell.length_b   1.000
_cell.length_c   1.000
_cell.angle_alpha   90.00
_cell.angle_beta   90.00
_cell.angle_gamma   90.00
#
_symmetry.space_group_name_H-M   'P 1'
#
loop_
_entity.id
_entity.type
_entity.pdbx_description
1 polymer ?
#
loop_
_entity_poly.entity_id
_entity_poly.type
_entity_poly.pdbx_seq_one_letter_code
_entity_poly.pdbx_strand_id
1 'polypeptide(L)'
;LGYYAKLYAPEDIAEIGQPGAIILSGGPRSTSEPDAPDIDFEKLKSFGCPVLGVCYGMQLLNIKFGGTVHASNRREYGPAALTPQVREGLYEGLSASSQVWMSHSDTVDVLPAGTKVLAVNQHGTPVSLQWCEGFYGIQFHPEVTHSHEGLRILHNFLLTAKELQPFHIEDFKREMIEGIRKTVGDRQVVCGVSGGVDSTVLAVLLKEAGVKVRAIFVDHGLMRLNEGDEVRNNFHRMGVEIETVDCSELFLSKLAGVDDPEAKRKIIGNLFIDVFWDTVGNAEMLAQGTLYPDVIESASNAKSKASKIKTHHNRVDRILELQAQGKVLEPLAELFKDEVRELGKSLGIAEDILQRHPFPGPGLAVRCPGEVTPERLRIIRECDAIFINQLKEDGWYDRVWQAYAGLIPVKTVGVKGDERSYEWATNLRAVISEDAMTADWVDLPYSLLRKASHRILNEVKGINRVLYDISTKPPASIEWE
;
A
#
# COMPACT_ATOMS: atom_id res chain seq x y z
N LEU A 1 -10.26 13.62 5.13
CA LEU A 1 -11.36 14.52 5.54
C LEU A 1 -11.17 15.10 6.94
N GLY A 2 -10.09 14.74 7.65
CA GLY A 2 -9.70 15.32 8.94
C GLY A 2 -10.51 14.86 10.15
N TYR A 3 -11.12 13.68 10.10
CA TYR A 3 -11.82 13.07 11.21
C TYR A 3 -11.18 11.73 11.59
N TYR A 4 -11.19 11.42 12.90
CA TYR A 4 -10.72 10.13 13.40
C TYR A 4 -11.69 9.01 12.95
N ALA A 5 -11.15 7.95 12.37
CA ALA A 5 -11.90 6.78 11.97
C ALA A 5 -11.25 5.51 12.55
N LYS A 6 -12.07 4.56 12.99
CA LYS A 6 -11.62 3.25 13.43
C LYS A 6 -12.40 2.16 12.70
N LEU A 7 -11.68 1.11 12.31
CA LEU A 7 -12.26 -0.04 11.61
C LEU A 7 -12.64 -1.14 12.59
N TYR A 8 -13.78 -1.74 12.33
CA TYR A 8 -14.32 -2.87 13.11
C TYR A 8 -14.82 -3.94 12.17
N ALA A 9 -14.64 -5.21 12.55
CA ALA A 9 -15.35 -6.29 11.91
C ALA A 9 -16.85 -6.23 12.26
N PRO A 10 -17.76 -6.69 11.37
CA PRO A 10 -19.20 -6.63 11.64
C PRO A 10 -19.62 -7.35 12.94
N GLU A 11 -18.93 -8.42 13.31
CA GLU A 11 -19.13 -9.18 14.55
C GLU A 11 -18.76 -8.38 15.80
N ASP A 12 -17.87 -7.39 15.68
CA ASP A 12 -17.37 -6.59 16.80
C ASP A 12 -18.22 -5.33 17.06
N ILE A 13 -19.38 -5.22 16.44
CA ILE A 13 -20.29 -4.05 16.58
C ILE A 13 -20.63 -3.74 18.05
N ALA A 14 -20.61 -4.75 18.92
CA ALA A 14 -20.87 -4.57 20.35
C ALA A 14 -19.74 -3.84 21.07
N GLU A 15 -18.53 -3.85 20.54
CA GLU A 15 -17.34 -3.20 21.11
C GLU A 15 -17.24 -1.72 20.72
N ILE A 16 -18.06 -1.29 19.74
CA ILE A 16 -18.10 0.11 19.31
C ILE A 16 -18.71 0.96 20.43
N GLY A 17 -17.97 2.00 20.82
CA GLY A 17 -18.47 3.00 21.78
C GLY A 17 -19.61 3.85 21.20
N GLN A 18 -19.54 5.16 21.35
CA GLN A 18 -20.53 6.09 20.78
C GLN A 18 -19.94 6.72 19.49
N PRO A 19 -20.25 6.20 18.30
CA PRO A 19 -19.72 6.76 17.06
C PRO A 19 -20.49 8.02 16.66
N GLY A 20 -19.80 8.97 16.04
CA GLY A 20 -20.44 10.15 15.44
C GLY A 20 -21.12 9.84 14.09
N ALA A 21 -20.57 8.90 13.34
CA ALA A 21 -21.10 8.36 12.08
C ALA A 21 -20.58 6.95 11.86
N ILE A 22 -21.27 6.15 11.03
CA ILE A 22 -20.86 4.79 10.66
C ILE A 22 -20.86 4.67 9.14
N ILE A 23 -19.81 4.06 8.58
CA ILE A 23 -19.76 3.65 7.17
C ILE A 23 -19.70 2.12 7.10
N LEU A 24 -20.69 1.50 6.47
CA LEU A 24 -20.64 0.09 6.10
C LEU A 24 -19.95 -0.03 4.75
N SER A 25 -18.73 -0.57 4.75
CA SER A 25 -17.87 -0.63 3.57
C SER A 25 -18.39 -1.60 2.49
N GLY A 26 -17.81 -1.52 1.30
CA GLY A 26 -17.94 -2.50 0.24
C GLY A 26 -17.31 -3.84 0.60
N GLY A 27 -17.54 -4.86 -0.22
CA GLY A 27 -16.97 -6.19 -0.05
C GLY A 27 -17.15 -7.04 -1.31
N PRO A 28 -16.33 -8.08 -1.49
CA PRO A 28 -16.35 -8.94 -2.68
C PRO A 28 -17.45 -10.00 -2.67
N ARG A 29 -18.19 -10.14 -1.56
CA ARG A 29 -19.24 -11.14 -1.39
C ARG A 29 -20.57 -10.66 -1.92
N SER A 30 -21.43 -11.63 -2.33
CA SER A 30 -22.84 -11.37 -2.57
C SER A 30 -23.62 -11.49 -1.26
N THR A 31 -24.61 -10.62 -1.06
CA THR A 31 -25.53 -10.70 0.08
C THR A 31 -26.41 -11.97 0.08
N SER A 32 -26.42 -12.72 -1.03
CA SER A 32 -27.15 -13.98 -1.18
C SER A 32 -26.32 -15.21 -0.74
N GLU A 33 -25.03 -15.04 -0.47
CA GLU A 33 -24.15 -16.13 -0.01
C GLU A 33 -24.46 -16.50 1.45
N PRO A 34 -24.44 -17.81 1.81
CA PRO A 34 -24.80 -18.25 3.16
C PRO A 34 -23.91 -17.72 4.28
N ASP A 35 -22.66 -17.40 3.96
CA ASP A 35 -21.62 -16.88 4.86
C ASP A 35 -21.24 -15.44 4.52
N ALA A 36 -22.17 -14.69 3.89
CA ALA A 36 -21.98 -13.27 3.62
C ALA A 36 -21.89 -12.48 4.95
N PRO A 37 -21.01 -11.44 5.00
CA PRO A 37 -20.93 -10.59 6.18
C PRO A 37 -22.29 -9.98 6.51
N ASP A 38 -22.71 -10.09 7.75
CA ASP A 38 -23.95 -9.52 8.25
C ASP A 38 -23.69 -8.64 9.48
N ILE A 39 -24.64 -7.82 9.86
CA ILE A 39 -24.53 -6.89 11.00
C ILE A 39 -25.77 -6.95 11.87
N ASP A 40 -25.60 -6.82 13.18
CA ASP A 40 -26.72 -6.62 14.09
C ASP A 40 -27.35 -5.24 13.82
N PHE A 41 -28.47 -5.28 13.07
CA PHE A 41 -29.15 -4.08 12.61
C PHE A 41 -29.84 -3.30 13.75
N GLU A 42 -30.31 -3.99 14.78
CA GLU A 42 -30.91 -3.31 15.94
C GLU A 42 -29.83 -2.59 16.74
N LYS A 43 -28.67 -3.21 16.92
CA LYS A 43 -27.52 -2.55 17.52
C LYS A 43 -27.07 -1.34 16.69
N LEU A 44 -26.97 -1.50 15.35
CA LEU A 44 -26.62 -0.40 14.45
C LEU A 44 -27.55 0.80 14.62
N LYS A 45 -28.86 0.58 14.65
CA LYS A 45 -29.87 1.63 14.90
C LYS A 45 -29.74 2.28 16.27
N SER A 46 -29.34 1.49 17.28
CA SER A 46 -29.26 1.98 18.67
C SER A 46 -28.19 3.05 18.88
N PHE A 47 -27.21 3.19 17.98
CA PHE A 47 -26.21 4.26 18.05
C PHE A 47 -26.82 5.65 17.79
N GLY A 48 -27.92 5.73 17.04
CA GLY A 48 -28.59 7.01 16.75
C GLY A 48 -27.75 8.01 15.94
N CYS A 49 -26.70 7.55 15.28
CA CYS A 49 -25.84 8.33 14.41
C CYS A 49 -26.13 8.05 12.93
N PRO A 50 -25.69 8.92 12.00
CA PRO A 50 -25.82 8.66 10.57
C PRO A 50 -25.04 7.42 10.14
N VAL A 51 -25.64 6.66 9.20
CA VAL A 51 -25.06 5.44 8.60
C VAL A 51 -25.04 5.58 7.08
N LEU A 52 -23.89 5.31 6.48
CA LEU A 52 -23.72 5.23 5.02
C LEU A 52 -23.32 3.80 4.62
N GLY A 53 -24.12 3.14 3.80
CA GLY A 53 -23.73 1.89 3.14
C GLY A 53 -23.06 2.17 1.79
N VAL A 54 -21.86 1.64 1.57
CA VAL A 54 -21.11 1.74 0.31
C VAL A 54 -21.10 0.38 -0.36
N CYS A 55 -21.51 0.29 -1.62
CA CYS A 55 -21.52 -0.90 -2.44
C CYS A 55 -22.24 -2.08 -1.73
N TYR A 56 -21.51 -3.07 -1.20
CA TYR A 56 -22.08 -4.15 -0.38
C TYR A 56 -22.88 -3.62 0.81
N GLY A 57 -22.36 -2.61 1.50
CA GLY A 57 -23.06 -1.98 2.65
C GLY A 57 -24.41 -1.38 2.27
N MET A 58 -24.54 -0.80 1.08
CA MET A 58 -25.84 -0.34 0.56
C MET A 58 -26.81 -1.51 0.32
N GLN A 59 -26.33 -2.59 -0.28
CA GLN A 59 -27.11 -3.79 -0.55
C GLN A 59 -27.60 -4.44 0.74
N LEU A 60 -26.70 -4.56 1.73
CA LEU A 60 -27.03 -5.07 3.05
C LEU A 60 -28.10 -4.22 3.75
N LEU A 61 -27.95 -2.90 3.76
CA LEU A 61 -28.96 -2.01 4.32
C LEU A 61 -30.31 -2.14 3.62
N ASN A 62 -30.33 -2.26 2.28
CA ASN A 62 -31.58 -2.45 1.56
C ASN A 62 -32.35 -3.70 2.03
N ILE A 63 -31.63 -4.81 2.24
CA ILE A 63 -32.21 -6.06 2.79
C ILE A 63 -32.70 -5.83 4.23
N LYS A 64 -31.91 -5.18 5.08
CA LYS A 64 -32.28 -4.90 6.48
C LYS A 64 -33.51 -4.02 6.62
N PHE A 65 -33.76 -3.15 5.65
CA PHE A 65 -34.99 -2.36 5.55
C PHE A 65 -36.16 -3.07 4.88
N GLY A 66 -35.98 -4.33 4.43
CA GLY A 66 -37.05 -5.15 3.84
C GLY A 66 -37.15 -5.09 2.33
N GLY A 67 -36.13 -4.60 1.64
CA GLY A 67 -35.98 -4.67 0.20
C GLY A 67 -35.30 -5.97 -0.27
N THR A 68 -35.01 -6.08 -1.55
CA THR A 68 -34.32 -7.22 -2.15
C THR A 68 -33.12 -6.80 -2.97
N VAL A 69 -32.18 -7.74 -3.10
CA VAL A 69 -30.98 -7.65 -3.93
C VAL A 69 -30.91 -8.90 -4.79
N HIS A 70 -30.55 -8.77 -6.04
CA HIS A 70 -30.37 -9.92 -6.92
C HIS A 70 -29.11 -9.80 -7.77
N ALA A 71 -28.58 -10.95 -8.19
CA ALA A 71 -27.49 -10.98 -9.16
C ALA A 71 -27.94 -10.37 -10.48
N SER A 72 -27.32 -9.28 -10.88
CA SER A 72 -27.67 -8.58 -12.12
C SER A 72 -27.13 -9.35 -13.33
N ASN A 73 -27.95 -9.46 -14.38
CA ASN A 73 -27.50 -9.91 -15.70
C ASN A 73 -26.51 -8.92 -16.34
N ARG A 74 -26.45 -7.70 -15.83
CA ARG A 74 -25.57 -6.63 -16.28
C ARG A 74 -24.65 -6.23 -15.12
N ARG A 75 -23.44 -6.75 -15.17
CA ARG A 75 -22.37 -6.36 -14.23
C ARG A 75 -21.91 -4.94 -14.54
N GLU A 76 -21.66 -4.13 -13.53
CA GLU A 76 -21.15 -2.77 -13.68
C GLU A 76 -19.75 -2.66 -13.06
N TYR A 77 -18.73 -2.57 -13.93
CA TYR A 77 -17.34 -2.36 -13.57
C TYR A 77 -16.77 -1.18 -14.37
N GLY A 78 -16.14 -0.24 -13.68
CA GLY A 78 -15.52 0.92 -14.31
C GLY A 78 -16.33 2.21 -14.17
N PRO A 79 -16.02 3.22 -15.02
CA PRO A 79 -16.64 4.54 -14.93
C PRO A 79 -18.12 4.51 -15.33
N ALA A 80 -18.94 5.22 -14.55
CA ALA A 80 -20.37 5.41 -14.81
C ALA A 80 -20.76 6.86 -14.57
N ALA A 81 -21.77 7.36 -15.29
CA ALA A 81 -22.31 8.68 -15.02
C ALA A 81 -23.26 8.62 -13.82
N LEU A 82 -23.11 9.57 -12.90
CA LEU A 82 -23.98 9.81 -11.76
C LEU A 82 -24.85 11.03 -12.02
N THR A 83 -26.15 10.90 -11.87
CA THR A 83 -27.11 12.01 -12.00
C THR A 83 -27.88 12.16 -10.70
N PRO A 84 -27.54 13.16 -9.84
CA PRO A 84 -28.30 13.46 -8.64
C PRO A 84 -29.75 13.81 -8.95
N GLN A 85 -30.69 13.23 -8.19
CA GLN A 85 -32.14 13.54 -8.26
C GLN A 85 -32.51 14.62 -7.22
N VAL A 86 -31.61 14.86 -6.25
CA VAL A 86 -31.70 15.90 -5.23
C VAL A 86 -30.45 16.77 -5.25
N ARG A 87 -30.55 18.01 -4.74
CA ARG A 87 -29.45 18.97 -4.70
C ARG A 87 -29.09 19.38 -3.27
N GLU A 88 -29.51 18.60 -2.30
CA GLU A 88 -29.32 18.80 -0.87
C GLU A 88 -28.72 17.55 -0.23
N GLY A 89 -28.32 17.66 1.04
CA GLY A 89 -27.74 16.54 1.78
C GLY A 89 -26.46 16.01 1.14
N LEU A 90 -26.39 14.72 0.86
CA LEU A 90 -25.20 14.08 0.24
C LEU A 90 -24.75 14.75 -1.06
N TYR A 91 -25.68 15.36 -1.79
CA TYR A 91 -25.46 15.92 -3.13
C TYR A 91 -25.39 17.44 -3.16
N GLU A 92 -25.27 18.08 -1.98
CA GLU A 92 -25.15 19.53 -1.91
C GLU A 92 -23.85 20.01 -2.57
N GLY A 93 -24.00 20.99 -3.46
CA GLY A 93 -22.89 21.60 -4.18
C GLY A 93 -22.20 20.72 -5.22
N LEU A 94 -22.77 19.55 -5.58
CA LEU A 94 -22.24 18.72 -6.66
C LEU A 94 -22.74 19.20 -8.04
N SER A 95 -22.01 18.77 -9.07
CA SER A 95 -22.35 18.99 -10.48
C SER A 95 -23.65 18.33 -10.88
N ALA A 96 -24.27 18.76 -12.00
CA ALA A 96 -25.50 18.17 -12.53
C ALA A 96 -25.34 16.69 -12.92
N SER A 97 -24.12 16.33 -13.32
CA SER A 97 -23.70 14.98 -13.62
C SER A 97 -22.21 14.88 -13.30
N SER A 98 -21.78 13.77 -12.74
CA SER A 98 -20.40 13.49 -12.36
C SER A 98 -20.02 12.07 -12.73
N GLN A 99 -18.73 11.76 -12.83
CA GLN A 99 -18.25 10.40 -13.02
C GLN A 99 -18.03 9.75 -11.66
N VAL A 100 -18.49 8.50 -11.53
CA VAL A 100 -18.24 7.63 -10.38
C VAL A 100 -17.73 6.27 -10.84
N TRP A 101 -17.10 5.53 -9.93
CA TRP A 101 -16.58 4.19 -10.20
C TRP A 101 -17.50 3.12 -9.64
N MET A 102 -17.93 2.21 -10.51
CA MET A 102 -18.75 1.05 -10.16
C MET A 102 -17.88 -0.20 -10.09
N SER A 103 -18.18 -1.09 -9.14
CA SER A 103 -17.50 -2.38 -9.00
C SER A 103 -18.44 -3.39 -8.33
N HIS A 104 -19.50 -3.81 -9.04
CA HIS A 104 -20.48 -4.74 -8.49
C HIS A 104 -21.14 -5.63 -9.55
N SER A 105 -21.57 -6.81 -9.12
CA SER A 105 -22.36 -7.77 -9.90
C SER A 105 -23.84 -7.82 -9.44
N ASP A 106 -24.10 -7.42 -8.20
CA ASP A 106 -25.42 -7.47 -7.60
C ASP A 106 -26.07 -6.09 -7.61
N THR A 107 -27.39 -6.05 -7.77
CA THR A 107 -28.15 -4.80 -7.88
C THR A 107 -29.34 -4.85 -6.92
N VAL A 108 -29.63 -3.70 -6.31
CA VAL A 108 -30.85 -3.50 -5.54
C VAL A 108 -32.05 -3.57 -6.49
N ASP A 109 -33.03 -4.40 -6.17
CA ASP A 109 -34.19 -4.68 -7.01
C ASP A 109 -35.45 -4.00 -6.44
N VAL A 110 -35.94 -4.50 -5.31
CA VAL A 110 -37.10 -3.92 -4.64
C VAL A 110 -36.64 -2.93 -3.57
N LEU A 111 -37.14 -1.71 -3.66
CA LEU A 111 -36.94 -0.69 -2.65
C LEU A 111 -38.06 -0.75 -1.60
N PRO A 112 -37.74 -0.69 -0.31
CA PRO A 112 -38.74 -0.55 0.75
C PRO A 112 -39.60 0.68 0.58
N ALA A 113 -40.86 0.60 1.04
CA ALA A 113 -41.76 1.74 1.00
C ALA A 113 -41.19 2.96 1.74
N GLY A 114 -41.25 4.12 1.13
CA GLY A 114 -40.75 5.39 1.68
C GLY A 114 -39.27 5.65 1.36
N THR A 115 -38.55 4.72 0.70
CA THR A 115 -37.18 4.95 0.25
C THR A 115 -37.12 6.09 -0.77
N LYS A 116 -36.24 7.07 -0.54
CA LYS A 116 -35.94 8.15 -1.48
C LYS A 116 -34.77 7.74 -2.38
N VAL A 117 -34.94 7.88 -3.69
CA VAL A 117 -33.82 7.78 -4.65
C VAL A 117 -33.12 9.13 -4.71
N LEU A 118 -31.84 9.14 -4.32
CA LEU A 118 -31.04 10.37 -4.29
C LEU A 118 -30.26 10.59 -5.58
N ALA A 119 -29.83 9.52 -6.25
CA ALA A 119 -29.15 9.60 -7.54
C ALA A 119 -29.37 8.33 -8.38
N VAL A 120 -29.24 8.47 -9.69
CA VAL A 120 -29.34 7.38 -10.67
C VAL A 120 -28.10 7.37 -11.58
N ASN A 121 -27.80 6.19 -12.17
CA ASN A 121 -26.78 6.08 -13.21
C ASN A 121 -27.32 6.47 -14.60
N GLN A 122 -26.50 6.36 -15.66
CA GLN A 122 -26.85 6.65 -17.05
C GLN A 122 -27.98 5.79 -17.62
N HIS A 123 -28.40 4.74 -16.91
CA HIS A 123 -29.49 3.84 -17.30
C HIS A 123 -30.79 4.11 -16.52
N GLY A 124 -30.77 5.11 -15.63
CA GLY A 124 -31.88 5.40 -14.73
C GLY A 124 -31.97 4.44 -13.53
N THR A 125 -30.99 3.59 -13.32
CA THR A 125 -30.95 2.67 -12.17
C THR A 125 -30.60 3.47 -10.90
N PRO A 126 -31.33 3.27 -9.78
CA PRO A 126 -31.01 3.87 -8.51
C PRO A 126 -29.63 3.43 -8.00
N VAL A 127 -28.73 4.37 -7.77
CA VAL A 127 -27.37 4.13 -7.26
C VAL A 127 -27.06 4.89 -5.99
N SER A 128 -28.04 5.67 -5.50
CA SER A 128 -28.00 6.26 -4.17
C SER A 128 -29.39 6.36 -3.59
N LEU A 129 -29.49 5.95 -2.32
CA LEU A 129 -30.76 5.80 -1.61
C LEU A 129 -30.69 6.46 -0.22
N GLN A 130 -31.86 6.86 0.27
CA GLN A 130 -32.10 7.16 1.67
C GLN A 130 -33.34 6.39 2.13
N TRP A 131 -33.20 5.46 3.06
CA TRP A 131 -34.33 4.66 3.58
C TRP A 131 -35.13 5.39 4.64
N CYS A 132 -34.46 6.10 5.51
CA CYS A 132 -35.03 6.99 6.51
C CYS A 132 -34.01 8.06 6.88
N GLU A 133 -34.38 8.98 7.79
CA GLU A 133 -33.44 9.98 8.29
C GLU A 133 -32.21 9.30 8.91
N GLY A 134 -31.02 9.73 8.48
CA GLY A 134 -29.75 9.22 8.93
C GLY A 134 -29.25 7.93 8.25
N PHE A 135 -30.05 7.24 7.40
CA PHE A 135 -29.60 6.01 6.73
C PHE A 135 -29.51 6.21 5.21
N TYR A 136 -28.29 6.18 4.73
CA TYR A 136 -27.94 6.43 3.33
C TYR A 136 -27.23 5.23 2.71
N GLY A 137 -27.34 5.09 1.39
CA GLY A 137 -26.60 4.10 0.62
C GLY A 137 -26.14 4.66 -0.71
N ILE A 138 -24.97 4.22 -1.15
CA ILE A 138 -24.40 4.48 -2.47
C ILE A 138 -23.83 3.19 -3.04
N GLN A 139 -24.09 2.91 -4.32
CA GLN A 139 -23.64 1.69 -4.98
C GLN A 139 -22.21 1.80 -5.52
N PHE A 140 -21.75 2.99 -5.79
CA PHE A 140 -20.42 3.31 -6.29
C PHE A 140 -19.41 3.51 -5.15
N HIS A 141 -18.14 3.54 -5.52
CA HIS A 141 -17.02 3.75 -4.62
C HIS A 141 -16.62 5.24 -4.61
N PRO A 142 -16.99 6.00 -3.58
CA PRO A 142 -16.67 7.43 -3.50
C PRO A 142 -15.21 7.68 -3.10
N GLU A 143 -14.54 6.69 -2.54
CA GLU A 143 -13.17 6.77 -2.03
C GLU A 143 -12.11 6.73 -3.12
N VAL A 144 -12.45 6.21 -4.32
CA VAL A 144 -11.48 6.08 -5.40
C VAL A 144 -11.40 7.36 -6.24
N THR A 145 -10.22 7.69 -6.76
CA THR A 145 -9.96 8.90 -7.56
C THR A 145 -10.79 8.99 -8.85
N HIS A 146 -11.20 7.85 -9.38
CA HIS A 146 -12.09 7.78 -10.54
C HIS A 146 -13.53 8.26 -10.25
N SER A 147 -13.88 8.44 -8.97
CA SER A 147 -15.13 9.10 -8.52
C SER A 147 -14.83 10.58 -8.26
N HIS A 148 -14.98 11.42 -9.30
CA HIS A 148 -14.47 12.79 -9.31
C HIS A 148 -14.96 13.68 -8.15
N GLU A 149 -16.21 13.51 -7.69
CA GLU A 149 -16.78 14.25 -6.56
C GLU A 149 -17.03 13.35 -5.33
N GLY A 150 -16.41 12.16 -5.31
CA GLY A 150 -16.61 11.16 -4.25
C GLY A 150 -16.29 11.66 -2.86
N LEU A 151 -15.15 12.33 -2.70
CA LEU A 151 -14.75 12.92 -1.41
C LEU A 151 -15.73 13.98 -0.92
N ARG A 152 -16.39 14.73 -1.84
CA ARG A 152 -17.40 15.70 -1.47
C ARG A 152 -18.66 15.02 -0.95
N ILE A 153 -19.06 13.91 -1.55
CA ILE A 153 -20.20 13.10 -1.08
C ILE A 153 -19.92 12.57 0.34
N LEU A 154 -18.72 12.04 0.57
CA LEU A 154 -18.31 11.59 1.90
C LEU A 154 -18.27 12.73 2.91
N HIS A 155 -17.75 13.89 2.53
CA HIS A 155 -17.74 15.07 3.38
C HIS A 155 -19.17 15.52 3.72
N ASN A 156 -20.06 15.58 2.75
CA ASN A 156 -21.46 15.94 2.96
C ASN A 156 -22.17 14.92 3.88
N PHE A 157 -21.85 13.63 3.75
CA PHE A 157 -22.34 12.62 4.70
C PHE A 157 -21.88 12.92 6.13
N LEU A 158 -20.60 13.22 6.32
CA LEU A 158 -20.06 13.53 7.64
C LEU A 158 -20.69 14.78 8.25
N LEU A 159 -21.09 15.75 7.43
CA LEU A 159 -21.82 16.94 7.90
C LEU A 159 -23.24 16.62 8.45
N THR A 160 -23.77 15.43 8.19
CA THR A 160 -25.04 14.99 8.80
C THR A 160 -24.88 14.52 10.24
N ALA A 161 -23.63 14.26 10.67
CA ALA A 161 -23.32 13.87 12.04
C ALA A 161 -23.40 15.07 13.00
N LYS A 162 -23.88 14.84 14.22
CA LYS A 162 -24.02 15.91 15.22
C LYS A 162 -22.68 16.30 15.85
N GLU A 163 -21.84 15.32 16.10
CA GLU A 163 -20.54 15.50 16.73
C GLU A 163 -19.53 14.56 16.06
N LEU A 164 -18.48 15.11 15.47
CA LEU A 164 -17.36 14.38 14.96
C LEU A 164 -16.09 14.87 15.67
N GLN A 165 -15.23 13.93 16.04
CA GLN A 165 -13.93 14.25 16.62
C GLN A 165 -12.96 14.58 15.48
N PRO A 166 -12.38 15.78 15.44
CA PRO A 166 -11.33 16.08 14.48
C PRO A 166 -10.13 15.16 14.74
N PHE A 167 -9.51 14.71 13.67
CA PHE A 167 -8.28 13.94 13.77
C PHE A 167 -7.11 14.91 13.95
N HIS A 168 -6.41 14.79 15.07
CA HIS A 168 -5.18 15.50 15.32
C HIS A 168 -4.04 14.49 15.42
N ILE A 169 -3.14 14.49 14.45
CA ILE A 169 -2.01 13.56 14.38
C ILE A 169 -1.17 13.57 15.66
N GLU A 170 -1.05 14.72 16.33
CA GLU A 170 -0.29 14.86 17.58
C GLU A 170 -0.95 14.11 18.76
N ASP A 171 -2.29 14.12 18.85
CA ASP A 171 -3.02 13.37 19.87
C ASP A 171 -2.91 11.88 19.62
N PHE A 172 -3.08 11.45 18.36
CA PHE A 172 -2.91 10.08 17.94
C PHE A 172 -1.47 9.56 18.20
N LYS A 173 -0.47 10.35 17.85
CA LYS A 173 0.93 10.04 18.16
C LYS A 173 1.15 9.84 19.67
N ARG A 174 0.57 10.72 20.49
CA ARG A 174 0.68 10.62 21.95
C ARG A 174 0.05 9.32 22.48
N GLU A 175 -1.14 8.97 22.02
CA GLU A 175 -1.82 7.72 22.38
C GLU A 175 -0.99 6.49 21.95
N MET A 176 -0.43 6.50 20.74
CA MET A 176 0.46 5.42 20.28
C MET A 176 1.69 5.28 21.18
N ILE A 177 2.36 6.38 21.50
CA ILE A 177 3.54 6.39 22.38
C ILE A 177 3.20 5.84 23.76
N GLU A 178 2.08 6.25 24.35
CA GLU A 178 1.62 5.73 25.65
C GLU A 178 1.27 4.24 25.59
N GLY A 179 0.60 3.80 24.52
CA GLY A 179 0.30 2.40 24.27
C GLY A 179 1.55 1.54 24.16
N ILE A 180 2.54 2.02 23.40
CA ILE A 180 3.86 1.35 23.26
C ILE A 180 4.54 1.23 24.62
N ARG A 181 4.64 2.32 25.38
CA ARG A 181 5.26 2.32 26.72
C ARG A 181 4.60 1.32 27.65
N LYS A 182 3.27 1.30 27.69
CA LYS A 182 2.49 0.38 28.51
C LYS A 182 2.71 -1.08 28.12
N THR A 183 2.72 -1.35 26.80
CA THR A 183 2.88 -2.70 26.27
C THR A 183 4.31 -3.21 26.47
N VAL A 184 5.30 -2.38 26.21
CA VAL A 184 6.73 -2.79 26.25
C VAL A 184 7.25 -2.85 27.68
N GLY A 185 6.97 -1.85 28.51
CA GLY A 185 7.55 -1.72 29.84
C GLY A 185 9.10 -1.61 29.76
N ASP A 186 9.79 -2.38 30.58
CA ASP A 186 11.27 -2.38 30.63
C ASP A 186 11.94 -3.32 29.61
N ARG A 187 11.15 -4.05 28.83
CA ARG A 187 11.64 -5.05 27.84
C ARG A 187 12.39 -4.40 26.69
N GLN A 188 13.33 -5.14 26.12
CA GLN A 188 13.99 -4.74 24.89
C GLN A 188 13.14 -5.11 23.67
N VAL A 189 12.97 -4.14 22.75
CA VAL A 189 12.27 -4.33 21.48
C VAL A 189 13.30 -4.43 20.35
N VAL A 190 13.18 -5.47 19.52
CA VAL A 190 13.96 -5.61 18.30
C VAL A 190 13.08 -5.25 17.11
N CYS A 191 13.59 -4.47 16.17
CA CYS A 191 12.90 -4.19 14.90
C CYS A 191 13.86 -4.31 13.72
N GLY A 192 13.39 -4.88 12.63
CA GLY A 192 14.06 -4.86 11.33
C GLY A 192 13.86 -3.51 10.65
N VAL A 193 14.94 -2.92 10.15
CA VAL A 193 14.87 -1.69 9.37
C VAL A 193 15.40 -1.94 7.96
N SER A 194 14.63 -1.53 6.96
CA SER A 194 14.97 -1.70 5.54
C SER A 194 15.37 -0.37 4.87
N GLY A 195 15.28 0.74 5.60
CA GLY A 195 15.38 2.09 5.02
C GLY A 195 14.13 2.53 4.25
N GLY A 196 13.08 1.71 4.22
CA GLY A 196 11.74 2.10 3.75
C GLY A 196 11.02 2.99 4.77
N VAL A 197 9.98 3.69 4.30
CA VAL A 197 9.22 4.65 5.13
C VAL A 197 8.68 4.00 6.40
N ASP A 198 8.01 2.84 6.26
CA ASP A 198 7.26 2.20 7.34
C ASP A 198 8.20 1.75 8.48
N SER A 199 9.30 1.06 8.13
CA SER A 199 10.32 0.64 9.11
C SER A 199 11.05 1.81 9.76
N THR A 200 11.21 2.92 9.03
CA THR A 200 11.82 4.14 9.55
C THR A 200 10.90 4.83 10.56
N VAL A 201 9.63 5.01 10.21
CA VAL A 201 8.62 5.59 11.11
C VAL A 201 8.47 4.74 12.36
N LEU A 202 8.41 3.42 12.22
CA LEU A 202 8.37 2.49 13.36
C LEU A 202 9.55 2.71 14.31
N ALA A 203 10.77 2.70 13.80
CA ALA A 203 11.97 2.81 14.64
C ALA A 203 12.06 4.17 15.37
N VAL A 204 11.68 5.28 14.68
CA VAL A 204 11.64 6.61 15.29
C VAL A 204 10.52 6.70 16.33
N LEU A 205 9.35 6.13 16.06
CA LEU A 205 8.23 6.07 17.01
C LEU A 205 8.60 5.31 18.29
N LEU A 206 9.28 4.16 18.16
CA LEU A 206 9.78 3.40 19.29
C LEU A 206 10.81 4.21 20.11
N LYS A 207 11.70 4.94 19.44
CA LYS A 207 12.63 5.84 20.11
C LYS A 207 11.91 6.95 20.87
N GLU A 208 10.93 7.62 20.24
CA GLU A 208 10.12 8.67 20.90
C GLU A 208 9.32 8.11 22.08
N ALA A 209 8.92 6.85 22.02
CA ALA A 209 8.33 6.16 23.15
C ALA A 209 9.33 5.92 24.29
N GLY A 210 10.63 6.12 24.08
CA GLY A 210 11.68 5.97 25.11
C GLY A 210 11.92 4.51 25.51
N VAL A 211 11.52 3.54 24.68
CA VAL A 211 11.74 2.12 24.93
C VAL A 211 13.13 1.70 24.45
N LYS A 212 13.67 0.60 24.99
CA LYS A 212 14.99 0.06 24.59
C LYS A 212 14.86 -0.58 23.21
N VAL A 213 15.31 0.11 22.17
CA VAL A 213 15.25 -0.38 20.78
C VAL A 213 16.58 -0.94 20.34
N ARG A 214 16.55 -2.12 19.71
CA ARG A 214 17.63 -2.70 18.91
C ARG A 214 17.15 -2.77 17.46
N ALA A 215 17.57 -1.82 16.64
CA ALA A 215 17.22 -1.75 15.23
C ALA A 215 18.27 -2.50 14.40
N ILE A 216 17.85 -3.47 13.60
CA ILE A 216 18.73 -4.34 12.80
C ILE A 216 18.50 -4.04 11.32
N PHE A 217 19.58 -3.69 10.63
CA PHE A 217 19.62 -3.51 9.18
C PHE A 217 20.41 -4.66 8.55
N VAL A 218 19.74 -5.46 7.71
CA VAL A 218 20.38 -6.54 6.94
C VAL A 218 20.76 -6.02 5.56
N ASP A 219 22.05 -5.88 5.30
CA ASP A 219 22.56 -5.57 3.97
C ASP A 219 22.78 -6.88 3.19
N HIS A 220 21.86 -7.16 2.31
CA HIS A 220 21.89 -8.37 1.45
C HIS A 220 22.64 -8.15 0.12
N GLY A 221 23.29 -7.00 -0.06
CA GLY A 221 24.07 -6.71 -1.26
C GLY A 221 23.24 -6.51 -2.56
N LEU A 222 21.91 -6.43 -2.48
CA LEU A 222 21.03 -6.21 -3.64
C LEU A 222 20.38 -4.82 -3.62
N MET A 223 20.96 -3.90 -2.85
CA MET A 223 20.49 -2.53 -2.70
C MET A 223 21.00 -1.62 -3.82
N ARG A 224 20.40 -0.43 -3.94
CA ARG A 224 20.86 0.65 -4.82
C ARG A 224 22.29 1.09 -4.48
N LEU A 225 22.86 1.89 -5.36
CA LEU A 225 24.20 2.45 -5.13
C LEU A 225 24.20 3.29 -3.84
N ASN A 226 25.13 2.97 -2.92
CA ASN A 226 25.33 3.64 -1.62
C ASN A 226 24.12 3.61 -0.66
N GLU A 227 23.07 2.83 -0.97
CA GLU A 227 21.85 2.84 -0.17
C GLU A 227 22.07 2.38 1.27
N GLY A 228 22.94 1.40 1.52
CA GLY A 228 23.30 0.96 2.87
C GLY A 228 23.91 2.09 3.71
N ASP A 229 24.80 2.90 3.11
CA ASP A 229 25.39 4.07 3.78
C ASP A 229 24.35 5.17 4.02
N GLU A 230 23.47 5.41 3.04
CA GLU A 230 22.38 6.38 3.20
C GLU A 230 21.43 5.99 4.33
N VAL A 231 21.06 4.71 4.43
CA VAL A 231 20.22 4.20 5.52
C VAL A 231 20.91 4.44 6.86
N ARG A 232 22.17 4.04 7.01
CA ARG A 232 22.94 4.28 8.27
C ARG A 232 22.97 5.76 8.64
N ASN A 233 23.31 6.62 7.69
CA ASN A 233 23.40 8.07 7.92
C ASN A 233 22.03 8.67 8.28
N ASN A 234 20.96 8.24 7.66
CA ASN A 234 19.61 8.71 7.96
C ASN A 234 19.19 8.33 9.38
N PHE A 235 19.36 7.06 9.76
CA PHE A 235 19.05 6.62 11.12
C PHE A 235 19.90 7.32 12.17
N HIS A 236 21.20 7.52 11.93
CA HIS A 236 22.07 8.28 12.81
C HIS A 236 21.61 9.74 12.99
N ARG A 237 21.21 10.43 11.88
CA ARG A 237 20.64 11.79 11.96
C ARG A 237 19.35 11.85 12.78
N MET A 238 18.54 10.80 12.75
CA MET A 238 17.33 10.67 13.56
C MET A 238 17.63 10.22 15.00
N GLY A 239 18.91 9.98 15.35
CA GLY A 239 19.33 9.54 16.67
C GLY A 239 18.86 8.12 17.00
N VAL A 240 18.71 7.26 16.00
CA VAL A 240 18.46 5.82 16.15
C VAL A 240 19.71 5.08 15.74
N GLU A 241 20.31 4.36 16.70
CA GLU A 241 21.45 3.49 16.43
C GLU A 241 20.95 2.20 15.76
N ILE A 242 21.59 1.83 14.63
CA ILE A 242 21.27 0.60 13.91
C ILE A 242 22.46 -0.36 13.89
N GLU A 243 22.17 -1.63 14.15
CA GLU A 243 23.11 -2.73 13.96
C GLU A 243 23.04 -3.16 12.48
N THR A 244 24.17 -3.08 11.77
CA THR A 244 24.25 -3.49 10.37
C THR A 244 24.85 -4.89 10.27
N VAL A 245 24.15 -5.78 9.59
CA VAL A 245 24.59 -7.15 9.29
C VAL A 245 24.84 -7.24 7.79
N ASP A 246 26.11 -7.25 7.40
CA ASP A 246 26.48 -7.44 5.98
C ASP A 246 26.46 -8.93 5.63
N CYS A 247 25.54 -9.30 4.75
CA CYS A 247 25.35 -10.65 4.22
C CYS A 247 25.45 -10.70 2.70
N SER A 248 26.03 -9.68 2.07
CA SER A 248 26.10 -9.52 0.62
C SER A 248 26.71 -10.73 -0.09
N GLU A 249 27.83 -11.26 0.43
CA GLU A 249 28.47 -12.46 -0.12
C GLU A 249 27.59 -13.71 -0.02
N LEU A 250 26.89 -13.88 1.11
CA LEU A 250 25.97 -15.00 1.33
C LEU A 250 24.85 -14.99 0.29
N PHE A 251 24.16 -13.85 0.11
CA PHE A 251 23.06 -13.74 -0.84
C PHE A 251 23.54 -13.93 -2.28
N LEU A 252 24.64 -13.31 -2.68
CA LEU A 252 25.19 -13.46 -4.03
C LEU A 252 25.61 -14.89 -4.32
N SER A 253 26.24 -15.59 -3.36
CA SER A 253 26.62 -16.98 -3.53
C SER A 253 25.43 -17.93 -3.73
N LYS A 254 24.31 -17.66 -3.06
CA LYS A 254 23.07 -18.46 -3.19
C LYS A 254 22.27 -18.15 -4.44
N LEU A 255 22.48 -16.98 -5.03
CA LEU A 255 21.84 -16.56 -6.29
C LEU A 255 22.65 -16.94 -7.55
N ALA A 256 23.88 -17.41 -7.36
CA ALA A 256 24.73 -17.83 -8.49
C ALA A 256 24.04 -18.96 -9.30
N GLY A 257 23.92 -18.75 -10.62
CA GLY A 257 23.29 -19.70 -11.54
C GLY A 257 21.75 -19.77 -11.44
N VAL A 258 21.10 -18.87 -10.70
CA VAL A 258 19.64 -18.82 -10.55
C VAL A 258 19.05 -17.80 -11.50
N ASP A 259 18.30 -18.28 -12.51
CA ASP A 259 17.67 -17.45 -13.55
C ASP A 259 16.15 -17.26 -13.30
N ASP A 260 15.50 -18.21 -12.62
CA ASP A 260 14.06 -18.18 -12.41
C ASP A 260 13.65 -17.12 -11.38
N PRO A 261 12.72 -16.20 -11.72
CA PRO A 261 12.31 -15.09 -10.86
C PRO A 261 11.73 -15.54 -9.51
N GLU A 262 10.91 -16.59 -9.51
CA GLU A 262 10.29 -17.09 -8.28
C GLU A 262 11.31 -17.79 -7.38
N ALA A 263 12.26 -18.51 -7.97
CA ALA A 263 13.37 -19.07 -7.22
C ALA A 263 14.23 -17.99 -6.57
N LYS A 264 14.55 -16.89 -7.28
CA LYS A 264 15.27 -15.75 -6.70
C LYS A 264 14.52 -15.15 -5.52
N ARG A 265 13.23 -14.83 -5.69
CA ARG A 265 12.38 -14.26 -4.61
C ARG A 265 12.36 -15.17 -3.39
N LYS A 266 12.21 -16.48 -3.60
CA LYS A 266 12.19 -17.48 -2.53
C LYS A 266 13.52 -17.58 -1.79
N ILE A 267 14.63 -17.62 -2.52
CA ILE A 267 15.98 -17.67 -1.92
C ILE A 267 16.21 -16.41 -1.08
N ILE A 268 15.97 -15.23 -1.65
CA ILE A 268 16.19 -13.94 -0.98
C ILE A 268 15.32 -13.83 0.27
N GLY A 269 14.02 -14.11 0.15
CA GLY A 269 13.10 -14.05 1.28
C GLY A 269 13.49 -15.00 2.41
N ASN A 270 13.89 -16.23 2.08
CA ASN A 270 14.30 -17.22 3.08
C ASN A 270 15.57 -16.80 3.80
N LEU A 271 16.60 -16.42 3.03
CA LEU A 271 17.87 -15.98 3.62
C LEU A 271 17.70 -14.74 4.50
N PHE A 272 16.89 -13.77 4.06
CA PHE A 272 16.61 -12.59 4.85
C PHE A 272 16.02 -12.95 6.22
N ILE A 273 15.03 -13.83 6.22
CA ILE A 273 14.40 -14.30 7.45
C ILE A 273 15.39 -15.08 8.32
N ASP A 274 16.21 -15.95 7.73
CA ASP A 274 17.23 -16.72 8.47
C ASP A 274 18.23 -15.80 9.16
N VAL A 275 18.85 -14.90 8.39
CA VAL A 275 19.84 -13.94 8.90
C VAL A 275 19.23 -13.05 9.98
N PHE A 276 18.01 -12.56 9.76
CA PHE A 276 17.34 -11.72 10.74
C PHE A 276 17.11 -12.48 12.05
N TRP A 277 16.57 -13.70 12.02
CA TRP A 277 16.33 -14.48 13.23
C TRP A 277 17.60 -14.94 13.93
N ASP A 278 18.64 -15.26 13.19
CA ASP A 278 19.96 -15.59 13.77
C ASP A 278 20.55 -14.37 14.51
N THR A 279 20.35 -13.16 13.96
CA THR A 279 20.78 -11.91 14.57
C THR A 279 19.92 -11.51 15.77
N VAL A 280 18.62 -11.67 15.68
CA VAL A 280 17.65 -11.35 16.75
C VAL A 280 17.91 -12.19 18.01
N GLY A 281 18.23 -13.47 17.84
CA GLY A 281 18.45 -14.38 18.96
C GLY A 281 17.21 -14.54 19.85
N ASN A 282 17.37 -14.36 21.16
CA ASN A 282 16.31 -14.42 22.15
C ASN A 282 15.76 -13.02 22.48
N ALA A 283 15.09 -12.39 21.52
CA ALA A 283 14.45 -11.10 21.75
C ALA A 283 13.28 -11.22 22.74
N GLU A 284 13.14 -10.24 23.61
CA GLU A 284 12.01 -10.14 24.54
C GLU A 284 10.74 -9.70 23.81
N MET A 285 10.87 -8.80 22.84
CA MET A 285 9.79 -8.33 21.97
C MET A 285 10.29 -8.07 20.55
N LEU A 286 9.43 -8.30 19.57
CA LEU A 286 9.64 -7.97 18.17
C LEU A 286 8.65 -6.86 17.76
N ALA A 287 9.13 -5.80 17.12
CA ALA A 287 8.27 -4.81 16.48
C ALA A 287 8.28 -4.98 14.96
N GLN A 288 7.10 -4.91 14.37
CA GLN A 288 6.89 -5.00 12.93
C GLN A 288 6.18 -3.76 12.40
N GLY A 289 6.58 -3.30 11.23
CA GLY A 289 5.97 -2.18 10.51
C GLY A 289 4.80 -2.62 9.63
N THR A 290 4.02 -3.59 10.10
CA THR A 290 2.79 -4.05 9.45
C THR A 290 1.81 -2.90 9.31
N LEU A 291 1.24 -2.70 8.14
CA LEU A 291 0.21 -1.70 7.87
C LEU A 291 -1.16 -2.36 7.75
N TYR A 292 -2.22 -1.55 7.78
CA TYR A 292 -3.59 -2.05 7.69
C TYR A 292 -3.88 -2.88 6.41
N PRO A 293 -3.43 -2.49 5.21
CA PRO A 293 -3.58 -3.34 4.02
C PRO A 293 -2.92 -4.73 4.16
N ASP A 294 -1.77 -4.82 4.83
CA ASP A 294 -1.07 -6.10 5.06
C ASP A 294 -1.89 -7.01 5.98
N VAL A 295 -2.57 -6.44 6.98
CA VAL A 295 -3.46 -7.17 7.90
C VAL A 295 -4.63 -7.78 7.13
N ILE A 296 -5.28 -7.01 6.25
CA ILE A 296 -6.41 -7.49 5.41
C ILE A 296 -5.96 -8.60 4.48
N GLU A 297 -4.82 -8.43 3.80
CA GLU A 297 -4.28 -9.44 2.89
C GLU A 297 -3.97 -10.74 3.63
N SER A 298 -3.36 -10.65 4.79
CA SER A 298 -3.04 -11.80 5.64
C SER A 298 -4.30 -12.54 6.11
N ALA A 299 -5.36 -11.82 6.50
CA ALA A 299 -6.63 -12.39 6.92
C ALA A 299 -7.38 -13.08 5.77
N SER A 300 -7.35 -12.52 4.55
CA SER A 300 -7.94 -13.10 3.35
C SER A 300 -7.21 -14.37 2.91
N ASN A 301 -5.89 -14.41 2.99
CA ASN A 301 -5.06 -15.55 2.68
C ASN A 301 -5.23 -16.71 3.69
N ALA A 302 -5.47 -16.42 4.96
CA ALA A 302 -5.76 -17.42 5.99
C ALA A 302 -7.10 -18.16 5.75
N LYS A 303 -8.08 -17.50 5.14
CA LYS A 303 -9.40 -18.08 4.78
C LYS A 303 -9.37 -18.83 3.44
N SER A 304 -8.44 -18.55 2.54
CA SER A 304 -8.30 -19.26 1.27
C SER A 304 -7.53 -20.56 1.48
N LYS A 305 -8.21 -21.70 1.38
CA LYS A 305 -7.61 -23.05 1.41
C LYS A 305 -6.76 -23.40 0.17
N ALA A 306 -6.32 -22.43 -0.59
CA ALA A 306 -5.55 -22.62 -1.82
C ALA A 306 -4.07 -22.29 -1.59
N SER A 307 -3.27 -23.31 -1.71
CA SER A 307 -1.81 -23.40 -1.68
C SER A 307 -1.15 -23.59 -0.30
N LYS A 308 -1.22 -24.80 0.21
CA LYS A 308 -0.17 -25.35 1.07
C LYS A 308 1.13 -25.46 0.28
N ILE A 309 1.92 -24.39 0.22
CA ILE A 309 3.33 -24.50 -0.13
C ILE A 309 4.07 -24.89 1.15
N LYS A 310 4.41 -26.15 1.23
CA LYS A 310 4.96 -26.89 2.39
C LYS A 310 6.42 -26.55 2.75
N THR A 311 6.90 -25.31 2.65
CA THR A 311 8.34 -25.03 2.85
C THR A 311 8.68 -23.95 3.90
N HIS A 312 7.70 -23.35 4.59
CA HIS A 312 7.97 -22.26 5.54
C HIS A 312 7.33 -22.39 6.93
N HIS A 313 6.86 -23.60 7.31
CA HIS A 313 6.11 -23.80 8.56
C HIS A 313 6.86 -23.30 9.81
N ASN A 314 8.16 -23.55 9.95
CA ASN A 314 8.89 -23.24 11.19
C ASN A 314 9.11 -21.71 11.45
N ARG A 315 8.89 -20.82 10.47
CA ARG A 315 9.24 -19.39 10.57
C ARG A 315 8.03 -18.49 10.72
N VAL A 316 6.98 -18.77 9.96
CA VAL A 316 5.65 -18.17 10.18
C VAL A 316 5.15 -18.62 11.56
N ASP A 317 5.37 -19.89 11.91
CA ASP A 317 5.03 -20.43 13.22
C ASP A 317 5.74 -19.67 14.36
N ARG A 318 7.02 -19.26 14.19
CA ARG A 318 7.75 -18.48 15.21
C ARG A 318 7.14 -17.09 15.44
N ILE A 319 6.70 -16.40 14.39
CA ILE A 319 6.00 -15.10 14.56
C ILE A 319 4.64 -15.35 15.25
N LEU A 320 3.89 -16.35 14.81
CA LEU A 320 2.60 -16.70 15.42
C LEU A 320 2.77 -17.13 16.89
N GLU A 321 3.84 -17.86 17.22
CA GLU A 321 4.17 -18.20 18.61
C GLU A 321 4.48 -16.94 19.43
N LEU A 322 5.24 -15.98 18.88
CA LEU A 322 5.53 -14.72 19.55
C LEU A 322 4.28 -13.86 19.71
N GLN A 323 3.40 -13.84 18.70
CA GLN A 323 2.09 -13.17 18.80
C GLN A 323 1.23 -13.78 19.88
N ALA A 324 1.12 -15.12 19.92
CA ALA A 324 0.38 -15.84 20.96
C ALA A 324 0.94 -15.60 22.38
N GLN A 325 2.25 -15.28 22.50
CA GLN A 325 2.91 -14.91 23.74
C GLN A 325 2.81 -13.41 24.07
N GLY A 326 2.15 -12.59 23.23
CA GLY A 326 2.09 -11.14 23.39
C GLY A 326 3.46 -10.46 23.25
N LYS A 327 4.34 -11.02 22.43
CA LYS A 327 5.71 -10.53 22.21
C LYS A 327 5.90 -9.82 20.87
N VAL A 328 4.85 -9.65 20.08
CA VAL A 328 4.86 -8.88 18.84
C VAL A 328 4.15 -7.55 19.06
N LEU A 329 4.76 -6.49 18.60
CA LEU A 329 4.26 -5.12 18.65
C LEU A 329 4.09 -4.61 17.22
N GLU A 330 2.88 -4.24 16.83
CA GLU A 330 2.53 -3.76 15.50
C GLU A 330 1.82 -2.41 15.58
N PRO A 331 2.51 -1.34 15.98
CA PRO A 331 1.87 -0.07 16.29
C PRO A 331 1.28 0.61 15.05
N LEU A 332 1.72 0.26 13.84
CA LEU A 332 1.24 0.84 12.58
C LEU A 332 0.11 0.05 11.92
N ALA A 333 -0.35 -1.05 12.54
CA ALA A 333 -1.30 -2.00 11.93
C ALA A 333 -2.70 -1.42 11.64
N GLU A 334 -3.06 -0.31 12.24
CA GLU A 334 -4.32 0.40 11.99
C GLU A 334 -4.17 1.55 10.99
N LEU A 335 -2.96 1.80 10.45
CA LEU A 335 -2.67 2.94 9.58
C LEU A 335 -2.56 2.55 8.11
N PHE A 336 -3.00 3.46 7.24
CA PHE A 336 -2.68 3.46 5.82
C PHE A 336 -1.34 4.17 5.56
N LYS A 337 -0.79 3.97 4.37
CA LYS A 337 0.56 4.47 4.04
C LYS A 337 0.71 5.98 4.05
N ASP A 338 -0.33 6.70 3.68
CA ASP A 338 -0.40 8.16 3.75
C ASP A 338 -0.43 8.66 5.20
N GLU A 339 -1.18 7.98 6.08
CA GLU A 339 -1.20 8.27 7.51
C GLU A 339 0.14 8.00 8.19
N VAL A 340 0.84 6.92 7.78
CA VAL A 340 2.21 6.64 8.24
C VAL A 340 3.16 7.77 7.83
N ARG A 341 3.01 8.33 6.63
CA ARG A 341 3.82 9.50 6.21
C ARG A 341 3.50 10.74 7.03
N GLU A 342 2.23 11.01 7.36
CA GLU A 342 1.83 12.11 8.22
C GLU A 342 2.37 11.94 9.64
N LEU A 343 2.28 10.72 10.20
CA LEU A 343 2.91 10.38 11.48
C LEU A 343 4.42 10.62 11.42
N GLY A 344 5.07 10.20 10.35
CA GLY A 344 6.50 10.44 10.12
C GLY A 344 6.85 11.93 10.12
N LYS A 345 6.05 12.78 9.48
CA LYS A 345 6.21 14.25 9.53
C LYS A 345 6.09 14.78 10.95
N SER A 346 5.11 14.31 11.71
CA SER A 346 4.91 14.72 13.11
C SER A 346 6.03 14.24 14.05
N LEU A 347 6.74 13.17 13.68
CA LEU A 347 7.94 12.68 14.35
C LEU A 347 9.22 13.41 13.91
N GLY A 348 9.13 14.40 13.01
CA GLY A 348 10.27 15.17 12.52
C GLY A 348 11.16 14.44 11.52
N ILE A 349 10.67 13.37 10.89
CA ILE A 349 11.38 12.67 9.81
C ILE A 349 11.40 13.56 8.57
N ALA A 350 12.58 13.71 7.97
CA ALA A 350 12.78 14.56 6.82
C ALA A 350 11.97 14.07 5.60
N GLU A 351 11.47 15.01 4.80
CA GLU A 351 10.54 14.72 3.70
C GLU A 351 11.17 13.85 2.60
N ASP A 352 12.47 14.01 2.34
CA ASP A 352 13.24 13.19 1.40
C ASP A 352 13.26 11.69 1.77
N ILE A 353 13.12 11.37 3.06
CA ILE A 353 12.97 9.99 3.55
C ILE A 353 11.52 9.51 3.38
N LEU A 354 10.54 10.36 3.71
CA LEU A 354 9.11 10.01 3.65
C LEU A 354 8.59 9.89 2.22
N GLN A 355 9.19 10.61 1.26
CA GLN A 355 8.81 10.59 -0.16
C GLN A 355 9.64 9.61 -1.00
N ARG A 356 10.42 8.74 -0.38
CA ARG A 356 11.16 7.71 -1.12
C ARG A 356 10.22 6.82 -1.92
N HIS A 357 10.62 6.55 -3.17
CA HIS A 357 9.92 5.59 -4.02
C HIS A 357 9.93 4.20 -3.37
N PRO A 358 8.88 3.40 -3.56
CA PRO A 358 8.88 2.01 -3.14
C PRO A 358 10.10 1.27 -3.71
N PHE A 359 10.69 0.39 -2.88
CA PHE A 359 11.78 -0.47 -3.30
C PHE A 359 11.40 -1.91 -2.97
N PRO A 360 11.51 -2.85 -3.91
CA PRO A 360 11.07 -4.21 -3.71
C PRO A 360 11.92 -4.95 -2.68
N GLY A 361 11.30 -5.84 -1.91
CA GLY A 361 12.02 -6.66 -0.91
C GLY A 361 13.21 -7.46 -1.49
N PRO A 362 13.09 -8.08 -2.69
CA PRO A 362 14.23 -8.74 -3.35
C PRO A 362 15.28 -7.78 -3.90
N GLY A 363 15.11 -6.48 -3.76
CA GLY A 363 16.06 -5.47 -4.22
C GLY A 363 16.25 -5.46 -5.73
N LEU A 364 17.48 -5.18 -6.16
CA LEU A 364 17.84 -5.13 -7.58
C LEU A 364 17.78 -6.49 -8.29
N ALA A 365 17.62 -7.60 -7.56
CA ALA A 365 17.54 -8.92 -8.19
C ALA A 365 16.36 -9.05 -9.15
N VAL A 366 15.21 -8.41 -8.83
CA VAL A 366 14.02 -8.41 -9.71
C VAL A 366 14.09 -7.37 -10.83
N ARG A 367 15.16 -6.60 -10.89
CA ARG A 367 15.51 -5.66 -11.96
C ARG A 367 16.69 -6.17 -12.80
N CYS A 368 17.10 -7.41 -12.53
CA CYS A 368 18.18 -8.12 -13.21
C CYS A 368 17.64 -9.45 -13.75
N PRO A 369 16.86 -9.44 -14.84
CA PRO A 369 16.38 -10.66 -15.46
C PRO A 369 17.52 -11.62 -15.81
N GLY A 370 17.33 -12.91 -15.49
CA GLY A 370 18.36 -13.93 -15.54
C GLY A 370 19.27 -13.90 -14.32
N GLU A 371 20.48 -14.47 -14.42
CA GLU A 371 21.42 -14.60 -13.31
C GLU A 371 21.85 -13.26 -12.72
N VAL A 372 21.89 -13.17 -11.39
CA VAL A 372 22.37 -12.00 -10.65
C VAL A 372 23.89 -12.15 -10.44
N THR A 373 24.68 -11.27 -11.07
CA THR A 373 26.14 -11.25 -10.90
C THR A 373 26.63 -9.90 -10.39
N PRO A 374 27.81 -9.83 -9.74
CA PRO A 374 28.39 -8.56 -9.28
C PRO A 374 28.54 -7.53 -10.41
N GLU A 375 28.90 -7.96 -11.62
CA GLU A 375 29.02 -7.08 -12.79
C GLU A 375 27.65 -6.49 -13.18
N ARG A 376 26.62 -7.32 -13.30
CA ARG A 376 25.27 -6.88 -13.65
C ARG A 376 24.68 -5.94 -12.61
N LEU A 377 24.90 -6.25 -11.30
CA LEU A 377 24.46 -5.37 -10.21
C LEU A 377 25.18 -4.01 -10.25
N ARG A 378 26.47 -3.98 -10.52
CA ARG A 378 27.21 -2.72 -10.69
C ARG A 378 26.58 -1.87 -11.79
N ILE A 379 26.35 -2.47 -12.94
CA ILE A 379 25.75 -1.78 -14.09
C ILE A 379 24.37 -1.22 -13.76
N ILE A 380 23.49 -2.03 -13.13
CA ILE A 380 22.15 -1.59 -12.78
C ILE A 380 22.22 -0.44 -11.77
N ARG A 381 23.07 -0.54 -10.74
CA ARG A 381 23.26 0.50 -9.71
C ARG A 381 23.67 1.83 -10.33
N GLU A 382 24.64 1.81 -11.24
CA GLU A 382 25.13 3.01 -11.92
C GLU A 382 24.04 3.62 -12.81
N CYS A 383 23.34 2.81 -13.62
CA CYS A 383 22.22 3.27 -14.45
C CYS A 383 21.07 3.84 -13.61
N ASP A 384 20.68 3.14 -12.54
CA ASP A 384 19.58 3.56 -11.65
C ASP A 384 19.93 4.88 -10.95
N ALA A 385 21.14 5.03 -10.44
CA ALA A 385 21.60 6.25 -9.80
C ALA A 385 21.56 7.46 -10.76
N ILE A 386 22.01 7.29 -11.99
CA ILE A 386 21.96 8.36 -13.01
C ILE A 386 20.52 8.72 -13.32
N PHE A 387 19.63 7.74 -13.52
CA PHE A 387 18.23 8.02 -13.84
C PHE A 387 17.49 8.71 -12.69
N ILE A 388 17.62 8.20 -11.47
CA ILE A 388 17.00 8.78 -10.27
C ILE A 388 17.52 10.21 -10.03
N ASN A 389 18.83 10.43 -10.17
CA ASN A 389 19.40 11.77 -10.01
C ASN A 389 18.88 12.73 -11.10
N GLN A 390 18.72 12.27 -12.35
CA GLN A 390 18.16 13.09 -13.41
C GLN A 390 16.70 13.47 -13.16
N LEU A 391 15.89 12.54 -12.60
CA LEU A 391 14.52 12.85 -12.18
C LEU A 391 14.49 13.92 -11.09
N LYS A 392 15.40 13.85 -10.11
CA LYS A 392 15.53 14.85 -9.04
C LYS A 392 15.95 16.22 -9.58
N GLU A 393 16.99 16.25 -10.41
CA GLU A 393 17.51 17.49 -11.02
C GLU A 393 16.46 18.22 -11.88
N ASP A 394 15.65 17.49 -12.63
CA ASP A 394 14.61 18.04 -13.49
C ASP A 394 13.24 18.20 -12.78
N GLY A 395 13.13 17.94 -11.47
CA GLY A 395 11.92 18.11 -10.64
C GLY A 395 10.79 17.11 -10.96
N TRP A 396 11.14 15.91 -11.41
CA TRP A 396 10.18 14.85 -11.74
C TRP A 396 10.11 13.75 -10.70
N TYR A 397 11.05 13.65 -9.75
CA TYR A 397 11.10 12.57 -8.78
C TYR A 397 9.81 12.47 -7.96
N ASP A 398 9.31 13.58 -7.42
CA ASP A 398 8.11 13.60 -6.57
C ASP A 398 6.79 13.50 -7.37
N ARG A 399 6.86 13.52 -8.70
CA ARG A 399 5.71 13.35 -9.60
C ARG A 399 5.52 11.91 -10.06
N VAL A 400 6.44 11.04 -9.71
CA VAL A 400 6.48 9.65 -10.12
C VAL A 400 6.32 8.77 -8.89
N TRP A 401 5.42 7.79 -8.96
CA TRP A 401 5.20 6.87 -7.84
C TRP A 401 6.40 5.95 -7.63
N GLN A 402 6.97 5.41 -8.73
CA GLN A 402 8.19 4.61 -8.72
C GLN A 402 8.95 4.79 -10.02
N ALA A 403 10.27 4.92 -9.92
CA ALA A 403 11.16 4.91 -11.08
C ALA A 403 12.41 4.09 -10.78
N TYR A 404 12.95 3.45 -11.83
CA TYR A 404 14.16 2.66 -11.75
C TYR A 404 14.79 2.39 -13.12
N ALA A 405 16.06 1.95 -13.10
CA ALA A 405 16.69 1.30 -14.23
C ALA A 405 16.81 -0.22 -14.00
N GLY A 406 16.50 -1.01 -15.03
CA GLY A 406 16.66 -2.47 -15.06
C GLY A 406 17.61 -2.91 -16.17
N LEU A 407 18.24 -4.06 -16.02
CA LEU A 407 19.11 -4.63 -17.04
C LEU A 407 18.29 -5.52 -17.98
N ILE A 408 18.46 -5.31 -19.29
CA ILE A 408 17.92 -6.23 -20.28
C ILE A 408 19.00 -7.29 -20.55
N PRO A 409 18.71 -8.60 -20.40
CA PRO A 409 19.72 -9.67 -20.47
C PRO A 409 20.11 -10.02 -21.92
N VAL A 410 20.24 -8.98 -22.75
CA VAL A 410 20.62 -9.12 -24.17
C VAL A 410 21.77 -8.19 -24.47
N LYS A 411 22.86 -8.75 -25.07
CA LYS A 411 23.94 -7.95 -25.59
C LYS A 411 23.60 -7.46 -27.00
N THR A 412 23.71 -6.17 -27.21
CA THR A 412 23.42 -5.52 -28.47
C THR A 412 24.69 -5.01 -29.13
N VAL A 413 24.65 -4.86 -30.45
CA VAL A 413 25.75 -4.29 -31.22
C VAL A 413 25.80 -2.78 -30.98
N GLY A 414 26.96 -2.28 -30.62
CA GLY A 414 27.30 -0.87 -30.56
C GLY A 414 28.54 -0.56 -31.43
N VAL A 415 28.81 0.73 -31.58
CA VAL A 415 30.01 1.22 -32.27
C VAL A 415 30.74 2.15 -31.29
N LYS A 416 32.01 1.84 -31.01
CA LYS A 416 32.90 2.67 -30.20
C LYS A 416 34.14 2.98 -31.00
N GLY A 417 34.24 4.23 -31.50
CA GLY A 417 35.23 4.57 -32.51
C GLY A 417 34.98 3.78 -33.80
N ASP A 418 35.98 3.08 -34.28
CA ASP A 418 35.90 2.26 -35.50
C ASP A 418 35.64 0.76 -35.24
N GLU A 419 35.40 0.38 -33.95
CA GLU A 419 35.21 -1.01 -33.57
C GLU A 419 33.77 -1.30 -33.15
N ARG A 420 33.33 -2.56 -33.38
CA ARG A 420 32.06 -3.06 -32.88
C ARG A 420 32.20 -3.45 -31.43
N SER A 421 31.26 -3.01 -30.60
CA SER A 421 31.10 -3.46 -29.20
C SER A 421 29.86 -4.34 -29.04
N TYR A 422 29.90 -5.24 -28.07
CA TYR A 422 28.75 -6.10 -27.67
C TYR A 422 28.52 -5.91 -26.19
N GLU A 423 27.56 -5.05 -25.85
CA GLU A 423 27.28 -4.63 -24.47
C GLU A 423 25.78 -4.77 -24.17
N TRP A 424 25.45 -4.68 -22.90
CA TRP A 424 24.08 -4.82 -22.42
C TRP A 424 23.21 -3.62 -22.82
N ALA A 425 21.89 -3.85 -22.81
CA ALA A 425 20.90 -2.79 -22.84
C ALA A 425 20.34 -2.56 -21.44
N THR A 426 20.00 -1.31 -21.14
CA THR A 426 19.26 -0.96 -19.91
C THR A 426 17.87 -0.46 -20.27
N ASN A 427 16.90 -0.74 -19.39
CA ASN A 427 15.55 -0.23 -19.47
C ASN A 427 15.33 0.79 -18.36
N LEU A 428 14.80 1.95 -18.71
CA LEU A 428 14.29 2.94 -17.77
C LEU A 428 12.78 2.75 -17.64
N ARG A 429 12.28 2.74 -16.43
CA ARG A 429 10.85 2.65 -16.15
C ARG A 429 10.45 3.68 -15.11
N ALA A 430 9.37 4.41 -15.38
CA ALA A 430 8.74 5.33 -14.45
C ALA A 430 7.23 5.14 -14.54
N VAL A 431 6.56 4.99 -13.40
CA VAL A 431 5.13 4.71 -13.34
C VAL A 431 4.42 5.62 -12.33
N ILE A 432 3.15 5.88 -12.63
CA ILE A 432 2.17 6.45 -11.70
C ILE A 432 1.27 5.30 -11.24
N SER A 433 1.03 5.22 -9.93
CA SER A 433 0.12 4.28 -9.31
C SER A 433 -0.38 4.86 -7.99
N GLU A 434 -1.53 4.40 -7.51
CA GLU A 434 -2.05 4.76 -6.18
C GLU A 434 -1.91 3.59 -5.20
N ASP A 435 -2.27 2.39 -5.65
CA ASP A 435 -2.41 1.19 -4.85
C ASP A 435 -1.45 0.05 -5.25
N ALA A 436 -0.59 0.26 -6.22
CA ALA A 436 0.25 -0.74 -6.88
C ALA A 436 -0.50 -1.86 -7.60
N MET A 437 -1.84 -1.91 -7.55
CA MET A 437 -2.64 -2.91 -8.27
C MET A 437 -2.74 -2.57 -9.75
N THR A 438 -2.90 -1.29 -10.05
CA THR A 438 -2.87 -0.73 -11.40
C THR A 438 -1.76 0.32 -11.50
N ALA A 439 -1.12 0.42 -12.65
CA ALA A 439 -0.11 1.44 -12.92
C ALA A 439 -0.08 1.85 -14.38
N ASP A 440 0.14 3.11 -14.62
CA ASP A 440 0.42 3.63 -15.95
C ASP A 440 1.86 4.15 -16.03
N TRP A 441 2.44 4.15 -17.22
CA TRP A 441 3.75 4.72 -17.44
C TRP A 441 3.70 6.25 -17.43
N VAL A 442 4.80 6.89 -17.05
CA VAL A 442 4.89 8.36 -17.01
C VAL A 442 5.38 8.88 -18.34
N ASP A 443 4.66 9.82 -18.93
CA ASP A 443 5.13 10.56 -20.13
C ASP A 443 6.22 11.57 -19.72
N LEU A 444 7.45 11.06 -19.53
CA LEU A 444 8.60 11.89 -19.19
C LEU A 444 9.03 12.74 -20.40
N PRO A 445 9.45 14.00 -20.16
CA PRO A 445 9.98 14.84 -21.24
C PRO A 445 11.13 14.17 -21.99
N TYR A 446 11.10 14.20 -23.33
CA TYR A 446 12.20 13.68 -24.15
C TYR A 446 13.55 14.31 -23.81
N SER A 447 13.56 15.56 -23.33
CA SER A 447 14.79 16.25 -22.88
C SER A 447 15.41 15.53 -21.68
N LEU A 448 14.59 15.08 -20.70
CA LEU A 448 15.02 14.32 -19.53
C LEU A 448 15.56 12.96 -19.96
N LEU A 449 14.78 12.20 -20.75
CA LEU A 449 15.19 10.90 -21.26
C LEU A 449 16.50 10.97 -22.05
N ARG A 450 16.67 12.02 -22.85
CA ARG A 450 17.92 12.28 -23.60
C ARG A 450 19.10 12.52 -22.68
N LYS A 451 18.94 13.33 -21.61
CA LYS A 451 20.01 13.60 -20.63
C LYS A 451 20.40 12.31 -19.91
N ALA A 452 19.41 11.56 -19.38
CA ALA A 452 19.66 10.29 -18.69
C ALA A 452 20.34 9.28 -19.59
N SER A 453 19.84 9.08 -20.82
CA SER A 453 20.44 8.19 -21.81
C SER A 453 21.87 8.58 -22.16
N HIS A 454 22.13 9.87 -22.40
CA HIS A 454 23.47 10.35 -22.72
C HIS A 454 24.45 10.10 -21.58
N ARG A 455 24.06 10.38 -20.35
CA ARG A 455 24.88 10.11 -19.15
C ARG A 455 25.15 8.61 -18.99
N ILE A 456 24.13 7.77 -19.07
CA ILE A 456 24.28 6.31 -18.95
C ILE A 456 25.26 5.77 -19.98
N LEU A 457 25.11 6.16 -21.26
CA LEU A 457 25.96 5.66 -22.33
C LEU A 457 27.43 6.12 -22.24
N ASN A 458 27.69 7.26 -21.60
CA ASN A 458 29.05 7.79 -21.43
C ASN A 458 29.71 7.42 -20.10
N GLU A 459 28.93 7.28 -19.01
CA GLU A 459 29.45 7.08 -17.66
C GLU A 459 29.48 5.59 -17.26
N VAL A 460 28.51 4.76 -17.78
CA VAL A 460 28.39 3.36 -17.37
C VAL A 460 29.05 2.41 -18.37
N LYS A 461 30.10 1.72 -17.93
CA LYS A 461 30.77 0.70 -18.75
C LYS A 461 29.93 -0.57 -18.84
N GLY A 462 29.76 -1.09 -20.07
CA GLY A 462 29.03 -2.33 -20.34
C GLY A 462 27.61 -2.11 -20.85
N ILE A 463 27.22 -0.85 -21.08
CA ILE A 463 25.93 -0.44 -21.69
C ILE A 463 26.20 0.28 -23.02
N ASN A 464 25.46 -0.10 -24.06
CA ASN A 464 25.45 0.58 -25.34
C ASN A 464 24.04 0.94 -25.85
N ARG A 465 22.98 0.65 -25.06
CA ARG A 465 21.60 0.93 -25.44
C ARG A 465 20.73 1.23 -24.22
N VAL A 466 19.91 2.27 -24.35
CA VAL A 466 18.92 2.67 -23.34
C VAL A 466 17.52 2.62 -23.96
N LEU A 467 16.58 1.98 -23.28
CA LEU A 467 15.17 1.90 -23.63
C LEU A 467 14.32 2.59 -22.56
N TYR A 468 13.08 2.91 -22.92
CA TYR A 468 12.07 3.39 -21.97
C TYR A 468 10.82 2.51 -22.08
N ASP A 469 10.37 1.94 -20.96
CA ASP A 469 9.23 1.02 -20.92
C ASP A 469 7.92 1.81 -20.77
N ILE A 470 7.07 1.68 -21.78
CA ILE A 470 5.75 2.34 -21.89
C ILE A 470 4.59 1.37 -21.65
N SER A 471 4.82 0.31 -20.88
CA SER A 471 3.80 -0.71 -20.62
C SER A 471 2.96 -0.33 -19.40
N THR A 472 1.64 -0.58 -19.48
CA THR A 472 0.69 -0.41 -18.37
C THR A 472 0.59 -1.67 -17.52
N LYS A 473 0.17 -1.55 -16.27
CA LYS A 473 -0.24 -2.68 -15.43
C LYS A 473 -1.75 -2.60 -15.18
N PRO A 474 -2.56 -3.61 -15.58
CA PRO A 474 -2.20 -4.75 -16.42
C PRO A 474 -1.93 -4.36 -17.88
N PRO A 475 -1.37 -5.22 -18.78
CA PRO A 475 -1.00 -6.61 -18.51
C PRO A 475 0.42 -6.81 -17.95
N ALA A 476 1.30 -5.79 -18.04
CA ALA A 476 2.63 -5.87 -17.45
C ALA A 476 2.60 -5.76 -15.93
N SER A 477 3.71 -6.06 -15.27
CA SER A 477 3.94 -5.74 -13.85
C SER A 477 4.69 -4.42 -13.70
N ILE A 478 4.78 -3.88 -12.48
CA ILE A 478 5.60 -2.69 -12.21
C ILE A 478 7.07 -3.07 -12.30
N GLU A 479 7.51 -4.08 -11.54
CA GLU A 479 8.87 -4.65 -11.64
C GLU A 479 8.94 -5.65 -12.82
N TRP A 480 10.15 -5.90 -13.32
CA TRP A 480 10.35 -6.80 -14.47
C TRP A 480 10.34 -8.29 -14.13
N GLU A 481 10.65 -8.63 -12.87
CA GLU A 481 10.55 -9.98 -12.32
C GLU A 481 9.76 -10.04 -11.02
#